data_8c3864b7b1f8cd00ffa183f5d5f8a811
#
_entry.id   8c3864b7b1f8cd00ffa183f5d5f8a811
#
_cell.length_a   1.000
_cell.length_b   1.000
_cell.length_c   1.000
_cell.angle_alpha   90.00
_cell.angle_beta   90.00
_cell.angle_gamma   90.00
#
_symmetry.space_group_name_H-M   'P 1'
#
loop_
_entity.id
_entity.type
_entity.pdbx_description
1 polymer ?
#
loop_
_entity_poly.entity_id
_entity_poly.type
_entity_poly.pdbx_seq_one_letter_code
_entity_poly.pdbx_strand_id
1 'polypeptide(L)'
;MKGHCQTKITCALKNMKGLIPNTEKRHFHSMGLHKPIAHLNVGIHQDFIVVDNICGDLDFEDGGNPVVMNRIWTAMDPVLVDAYVCQQLHYKVSDVPYVKLAGELGVGCSDITKSRYSCTGRRHSAEHSRETKSGRSGRCGRRS
;
A
#
# COMPACT_ATOMS: atom_id res chain seq x y z
N MET A 1 -0.63 7.48 -4.77
CA MET A 1 -1.34 7.08 -3.53
C MET A 1 -2.49 8.05 -3.28
N LYS A 2 -3.64 7.56 -2.79
CA LYS A 2 -4.79 8.42 -2.46
C LYS A 2 -5.72 7.77 -1.45
N GLY A 3 -6.55 8.58 -0.78
CA GLY A 3 -7.69 8.13 0.00
C GLY A 3 -8.76 7.43 -0.82
N HIS A 4 -9.71 6.78 -0.19
CA HIS A 4 -10.83 6.12 -0.86
C HIS A 4 -11.99 5.90 0.11
N CYS A 5 -13.20 6.27 -0.28
CA CYS A 5 -14.39 6.22 0.55
C CYS A 5 -14.70 4.83 1.13
N GLN A 6 -14.62 3.77 0.35
CA GLN A 6 -14.97 2.40 0.78
C GLN A 6 -13.77 1.62 1.35
N THR A 7 -12.57 1.82 0.80
CA THR A 7 -11.39 1.01 1.14
C THR A 7 -10.34 1.77 1.92
N LYS A 8 -10.63 3.01 2.30
CA LYS A 8 -9.77 3.98 3.00
C LYS A 8 -8.55 4.42 2.20
N ILE A 9 -7.87 3.51 1.53
CA ILE A 9 -6.69 3.79 0.71
C ILE A 9 -6.79 3.16 -0.68
N THR A 10 -6.06 3.72 -1.62
CA THR A 10 -5.75 3.13 -2.92
C THR A 10 -4.24 3.25 -3.16
N CYS A 11 -3.58 2.09 -3.31
CA CYS A 11 -2.18 2.01 -3.68
C CYS A 11 -1.93 0.74 -4.52
N ALA A 12 -0.89 -0.05 -4.23
CA ALA A 12 -0.45 -1.16 -5.07
C ALA A 12 -1.51 -2.27 -5.25
N LEU A 13 -2.03 -2.81 -4.14
CA LEU A 13 -2.97 -3.94 -4.19
C LEU A 13 -4.27 -3.59 -4.92
N LYS A 14 -4.90 -2.48 -4.58
CA LYS A 14 -6.15 -2.07 -5.20
C LYS A 14 -5.97 -1.67 -6.66
N ASN A 15 -4.79 -1.16 -7.04
CA ASN A 15 -4.49 -0.75 -8.41
C ASN A 15 -4.60 -1.93 -9.40
N MET A 16 -4.33 -3.16 -8.96
CA MET A 16 -4.47 -4.37 -9.78
C MET A 16 -5.89 -4.62 -10.27
N LYS A 17 -6.90 -4.04 -9.62
CA LYS A 17 -8.27 -4.03 -10.13
C LYS A 17 -8.38 -3.37 -11.53
N GLY A 18 -7.40 -2.54 -11.90
CA GLY A 18 -7.30 -1.98 -13.25
C GLY A 18 -7.14 -3.02 -14.35
N LEU A 19 -6.58 -4.19 -14.05
CA LEU A 19 -6.29 -5.26 -15.00
C LEU A 19 -7.51 -6.12 -15.37
N ILE A 20 -8.59 -6.08 -14.60
CA ILE A 20 -9.79 -6.87 -14.85
C ILE A 20 -10.81 -6.10 -15.71
N PRO A 21 -11.66 -6.81 -16.50
CA PRO A 21 -12.72 -6.20 -17.31
C PRO A 21 -13.70 -5.39 -16.47
N ASN A 22 -14.35 -4.39 -17.09
CA ASN A 22 -15.30 -3.52 -16.38
C ASN A 22 -16.52 -4.27 -15.83
N THR A 23 -16.93 -5.38 -16.43
CA THR A 23 -17.98 -6.27 -15.93
C THR A 23 -17.58 -6.83 -14.56
N GLU A 24 -16.37 -7.34 -14.43
CA GLU A 24 -15.84 -7.89 -13.20
C GLU A 24 -15.60 -6.80 -12.14
N LYS A 25 -15.22 -5.59 -12.55
CA LYS A 25 -15.10 -4.46 -11.61
C LYS A 25 -16.41 -4.16 -10.88
N ARG A 26 -17.54 -4.26 -11.59
CA ARG A 26 -18.88 -4.10 -10.98
C ARG A 26 -19.18 -5.22 -10.00
N HIS A 27 -18.83 -6.45 -10.35
CA HIS A 27 -19.00 -7.61 -9.48
C HIS A 27 -18.19 -7.48 -8.18
N PHE A 28 -16.96 -6.95 -8.25
CA PHE A 28 -16.16 -6.64 -7.06
C PHE A 28 -16.89 -5.68 -6.10
N HIS A 29 -17.60 -4.69 -6.62
CA HIS A 29 -18.37 -3.77 -5.78
C HIS A 29 -19.56 -4.45 -5.09
N SER A 30 -20.24 -5.39 -5.74
CA SER A 30 -21.37 -6.12 -5.16
C SER A 30 -20.95 -7.13 -4.09
N MET A 31 -19.75 -7.70 -4.20
CA MET A 31 -19.20 -8.63 -3.21
C MET A 31 -18.49 -7.94 -2.02
N GLY A 32 -18.40 -6.61 -2.04
CA GLY A 32 -17.54 -5.86 -1.13
C GLY A 32 -16.08 -5.95 -1.56
N LEU A 33 -15.39 -4.81 -1.64
CA LEU A 33 -14.09 -4.68 -2.31
C LEU A 33 -12.94 -5.41 -1.62
N HIS A 34 -12.97 -5.59 -0.31
CA HIS A 34 -11.81 -6.05 0.44
C HIS A 34 -11.37 -7.48 0.09
N LYS A 35 -12.28 -8.44 0.14
CA LYS A 35 -11.97 -9.84 -0.20
C LYS A 35 -11.52 -9.99 -1.66
N PRO A 36 -12.29 -9.49 -2.66
CA PRO A 36 -11.89 -9.61 -4.06
C PRO A 36 -10.52 -8.99 -4.37
N ILE A 37 -10.18 -7.83 -3.78
CA ILE A 37 -8.88 -7.20 -3.97
C ILE A 37 -7.75 -8.09 -3.44
N ALA A 38 -7.89 -8.63 -2.24
CA ALA A 38 -6.87 -9.50 -1.66
C ALA A 38 -6.68 -10.79 -2.49
N HIS A 39 -7.77 -11.45 -2.86
CA HIS A 39 -7.73 -12.67 -3.67
C HIS A 39 -7.18 -12.43 -5.10
N LEU A 40 -7.51 -11.30 -5.71
CA LEU A 40 -6.95 -10.93 -7.02
C LEU A 40 -5.42 -10.91 -6.99
N ASN A 41 -4.85 -10.37 -5.92
CA ASN A 41 -3.40 -10.26 -5.76
C ASN A 41 -2.70 -11.58 -5.41
N VAL A 42 -3.42 -12.63 -5.05
CA VAL A 42 -2.86 -13.99 -4.97
C VAL A 42 -2.48 -14.51 -6.36
N GLY A 43 -3.28 -14.18 -7.37
CA GLY A 43 -3.03 -14.59 -8.76
C GLY A 43 -2.16 -13.64 -9.58
N ILE A 44 -1.85 -12.46 -9.06
CA ILE A 44 -1.06 -11.44 -9.77
C ILE A 44 0.23 -11.18 -8.99
N HIS A 45 1.36 -11.53 -9.59
CA HIS A 45 2.67 -11.21 -9.03
C HIS A 45 3.12 -9.81 -9.48
N GLN A 46 3.54 -8.98 -8.54
CA GLN A 46 4.08 -7.65 -8.78
C GLN A 46 5.58 -7.67 -8.47
N ASP A 47 6.43 -7.59 -9.51
CA ASP A 47 7.89 -7.66 -9.35
C ASP A 47 8.47 -6.34 -8.85
N PHE A 48 7.92 -5.23 -9.31
CA PHE A 48 8.38 -3.89 -8.94
C PHE A 48 7.22 -2.90 -8.97
N ILE A 49 7.16 -2.07 -7.95
CA ILE A 49 6.08 -1.12 -7.72
C ILE A 49 6.67 0.28 -7.62
N VAL A 50 6.10 1.21 -8.37
CA VAL A 50 6.38 2.64 -8.25
C VAL A 50 5.10 3.34 -7.81
N VAL A 51 5.17 4.04 -6.71
CA VAL A 51 4.04 4.79 -6.16
C VAL A 51 4.28 6.27 -6.33
N ASP A 52 3.42 6.91 -7.10
CA ASP A 52 3.33 8.36 -7.16
C ASP A 52 2.78 8.90 -5.83
N ASN A 53 3.60 9.67 -5.16
CA ASN A 53 3.29 10.40 -3.96
C ASN A 53 3.82 11.84 -4.06
N ILE A 54 3.82 12.40 -5.27
CA ILE A 54 4.22 13.79 -5.54
C ILE A 54 3.14 14.73 -5.06
N CYS A 55 1.91 14.48 -5.50
CA CYS A 55 0.73 15.20 -5.08
C CYS A 55 -0.46 14.24 -5.09
N GLY A 56 -1.27 14.24 -4.06
CA GLY A 56 -2.44 13.36 -3.98
C GLY A 56 -3.49 13.90 -3.03
N ASP A 57 -4.73 13.48 -3.23
CA ASP A 57 -5.77 13.70 -2.26
C ASP A 57 -5.75 12.58 -1.24
N LEU A 58 -5.49 12.91 0.02
CA LEU A 58 -5.35 11.93 1.09
C LEU A 58 -6.71 11.53 1.70
N ASP A 59 -7.73 12.35 1.48
CA ASP A 59 -9.04 12.18 2.07
C ASP A 59 -9.99 11.45 1.11
N PHE A 60 -9.94 11.78 -0.18
CA PHE A 60 -10.94 11.34 -1.15
C PHE A 60 -10.35 10.89 -2.50
N GLU A 61 -11.10 10.08 -3.22
CA GLU A 61 -10.65 9.51 -4.51
C GLU A 61 -10.85 10.45 -5.69
N ASP A 62 -11.80 11.38 -5.59
CA ASP A 62 -12.19 12.29 -6.70
C ASP A 62 -11.39 13.59 -6.74
N GLY A 63 -10.50 13.78 -5.76
CA GLY A 63 -9.76 15.03 -5.61
C GLY A 63 -10.58 16.10 -4.89
N GLY A 64 -9.94 17.23 -4.58
CA GLY A 64 -10.57 18.36 -3.92
C GLY A 64 -9.69 18.98 -2.85
N ASN A 65 -8.84 18.20 -2.23
CA ASN A 65 -7.89 18.64 -1.20
C ASN A 65 -6.47 18.10 -1.47
N PRO A 66 -5.80 18.54 -2.55
CA PRO A 66 -4.50 18.01 -2.93
C PRO A 66 -3.42 18.41 -1.93
N VAL A 67 -2.65 17.42 -1.51
CA VAL A 67 -1.49 17.59 -0.65
C VAL A 67 -0.22 17.32 -1.45
N VAL A 68 0.69 18.29 -1.49
CA VAL A 68 1.99 18.17 -2.16
C VAL A 68 2.99 17.53 -1.20
N MET A 69 3.45 16.34 -1.52
CA MET A 69 4.40 15.57 -0.72
C MET A 69 5.78 15.45 -1.37
N ASN A 70 5.87 15.67 -2.68
CA ASN A 70 7.12 15.63 -3.47
C ASN A 70 7.94 14.35 -3.25
N ARG A 71 7.27 13.20 -3.22
CA ARG A 71 7.90 11.90 -2.97
C ARG A 71 7.50 10.88 -4.04
N ILE A 72 8.40 9.97 -4.32
CA ILE A 72 8.14 8.74 -5.07
C ILE A 72 8.60 7.59 -4.18
N TRP A 73 7.78 6.55 -4.09
CA TRP A 73 8.17 5.34 -3.39
C TRP A 73 8.35 4.20 -4.38
N THR A 74 9.27 3.31 -4.06
CA THR A 74 9.45 2.06 -4.79
C THR A 74 9.43 0.90 -3.82
N ALA A 75 8.89 -0.24 -4.26
CA ALA A 75 8.80 -1.44 -3.46
C ALA A 75 8.82 -2.70 -4.34
N MET A 76 9.10 -3.84 -3.72
CA MET A 76 8.98 -5.17 -4.34
C MET A 76 7.90 -6.02 -3.65
N ASP A 77 7.27 -5.49 -2.61
CA ASP A 77 6.21 -6.15 -1.85
C ASP A 77 4.98 -5.24 -1.82
N PRO A 78 3.88 -5.62 -2.49
CA PRO A 78 2.67 -4.80 -2.58
C PRO A 78 1.94 -4.65 -1.24
N VAL A 79 2.03 -5.65 -0.37
CA VAL A 79 1.40 -5.59 0.96
C VAL A 79 2.16 -4.63 1.85
N LEU A 80 3.49 -4.68 1.79
CA LEU A 80 4.35 -3.82 2.58
C LEU A 80 4.16 -2.34 2.23
N VAL A 81 4.10 -2.01 0.92
CA VAL A 81 3.90 -0.62 0.51
C VAL A 81 2.50 -0.12 0.88
N ASP A 82 1.47 -0.95 0.76
CA ASP A 82 0.12 -0.57 1.19
C ASP A 82 0.03 -0.44 2.73
N ALA A 83 0.72 -1.29 3.50
CA ALA A 83 0.83 -1.14 4.94
C ALA A 83 1.54 0.16 5.34
N TYR A 84 2.59 0.54 4.60
CA TYR A 84 3.26 1.83 4.79
C TYR A 84 2.35 3.01 4.46
N VAL A 85 1.54 2.91 3.40
CA VAL A 85 0.52 3.91 3.05
C VAL A 85 -0.52 4.05 4.17
N CYS A 86 -0.98 2.94 4.77
CA CYS A 86 -1.85 3.00 5.94
C CYS A 86 -1.24 3.86 7.05
N GLN A 87 0.04 3.63 7.37
CA GLN A 87 0.74 4.42 8.39
C GLN A 87 0.82 5.91 8.02
N GLN A 88 1.12 6.24 6.76
CA GLN A 88 1.20 7.62 6.29
C GLN A 88 -0.15 8.36 6.39
N LEU A 89 -1.24 7.64 6.23
CA LEU A 89 -2.61 8.16 6.33
C LEU A 89 -3.23 7.95 7.74
N HIS A 90 -2.40 7.62 8.73
CA HIS A 90 -2.80 7.42 10.12
C HIS A 90 -3.82 6.29 10.36
N TYR A 91 -3.87 5.31 9.46
CA TYR A 91 -4.63 4.08 9.64
C TYR A 91 -3.74 2.95 10.19
N LYS A 92 -4.35 2.07 10.98
CA LYS A 92 -3.75 0.77 11.29
C LYS A 92 -4.00 -0.19 10.12
N VAL A 93 -3.13 -1.16 9.90
CA VAL A 93 -3.34 -2.22 8.89
C VAL A 93 -4.65 -2.96 9.12
N SER A 94 -5.05 -3.14 10.38
CA SER A 94 -6.35 -3.72 10.76
C SER A 94 -7.57 -2.92 10.27
N ASP A 95 -7.40 -1.63 10.04
CA ASP A 95 -8.48 -0.75 9.59
C ASP A 95 -8.71 -0.83 8.07
N VAL A 96 -7.80 -1.51 7.36
CA VAL A 96 -7.83 -1.71 5.91
C VAL A 96 -7.82 -3.22 5.61
N PRO A 97 -9.00 -3.88 5.68
CA PRO A 97 -9.08 -5.34 5.70
C PRO A 97 -8.41 -6.05 4.52
N TYR A 98 -8.38 -5.46 3.31
CA TYR A 98 -7.73 -6.11 2.17
C TYR A 98 -6.20 -6.18 2.31
N VAL A 99 -5.56 -5.21 2.99
CA VAL A 99 -4.11 -5.24 3.23
C VAL A 99 -3.77 -6.35 4.23
N LYS A 100 -4.53 -6.43 5.33
CA LYS A 100 -4.39 -7.50 6.31
C LYS A 100 -4.59 -8.87 5.68
N LEU A 101 -5.68 -9.05 4.94
CA LEU A 101 -6.03 -10.32 4.30
C LEU A 101 -4.99 -10.74 3.24
N ALA A 102 -4.47 -9.81 2.44
CA ALA A 102 -3.42 -10.10 1.48
C ALA A 102 -2.14 -10.59 2.17
N GLY A 103 -1.79 -10.02 3.33
CA GLY A 103 -0.70 -10.53 4.16
C GLY A 103 -0.95 -11.96 4.68
N GLU A 104 -2.15 -12.25 5.16
CA GLU A 104 -2.56 -13.58 5.64
C GLU A 104 -2.57 -14.61 4.50
N LEU A 105 -2.90 -14.22 3.29
CA LEU A 105 -2.89 -15.06 2.08
C LEU A 105 -1.46 -15.26 1.50
N GLY A 106 -0.44 -14.66 2.10
CA GLY A 106 0.95 -14.84 1.67
C GLY A 106 1.35 -14.02 0.44
N VAL A 107 0.58 -13.00 0.06
CA VAL A 107 0.93 -12.09 -1.05
C VAL A 107 2.17 -11.26 -0.72
N GLY A 108 2.34 -10.89 0.55
CA GLY A 108 3.47 -10.11 1.04
C GLY A 108 3.44 -9.94 2.55
N CYS A 109 4.29 -9.07 3.08
CA CYS A 109 4.44 -8.83 4.52
C CYS A 109 3.77 -7.51 4.93
N SER A 110 2.80 -7.56 5.83
CA SER A 110 2.14 -6.36 6.36
C SER A 110 2.87 -5.73 7.56
N ASP A 111 3.92 -6.37 8.05
CA ASP A 111 4.70 -5.87 9.20
C ASP A 111 5.83 -4.94 8.73
N ILE A 112 5.58 -3.64 8.82
CA ILE A 112 6.53 -2.60 8.41
C ILE A 112 7.82 -2.62 9.24
N THR A 113 7.79 -3.15 10.46
CA THR A 113 8.97 -3.20 11.32
C THR A 113 10.05 -4.16 10.78
N LYS A 114 9.65 -5.11 9.95
CA LYS A 114 10.53 -6.07 9.27
C LYS A 114 11.07 -5.57 7.94
N SER A 115 10.65 -4.38 7.50
CA SER A 115 11.06 -3.82 6.23
C SER A 115 12.45 -3.18 6.30
N ARG A 116 13.18 -3.23 5.18
CA ARG A 116 14.33 -2.36 4.94
C ARG A 116 13.90 -1.27 3.98
N TYR A 117 14.12 -0.03 4.36
CA TYR A 117 13.91 1.09 3.46
C TYR A 117 15.11 2.04 3.48
N SER A 118 15.35 2.71 2.37
CA SER A 118 16.30 3.80 2.26
C SER A 118 15.60 5.03 1.69
N CYS A 119 15.97 6.20 2.19
CA CYS A 119 15.52 7.47 1.65
C CYS A 119 16.66 8.14 0.92
N THR A 120 16.44 8.52 -0.35
CA THR A 120 17.40 9.28 -1.16
C THR A 120 16.77 10.64 -1.48
N GLY A 121 17.47 11.74 -1.21
CA GLY A 121 17.00 13.08 -1.52
C GLY A 121 17.58 14.12 -0.56
N ARG A 122 17.40 15.41 -0.89
CA ARG A 122 17.74 16.50 0.03
C ARG A 122 16.78 16.47 1.22
N ARG A 123 17.31 16.34 2.41
CA ARG A 123 16.53 16.57 3.62
C ARG A 123 16.21 18.06 3.69
N HIS A 124 14.99 18.45 3.44
CA HIS A 124 14.50 19.71 4.01
C HIS A 124 14.43 19.49 5.52
N SER A 125 15.17 20.31 6.23
CA SER A 125 15.21 20.32 7.69
C SER A 125 13.88 20.85 8.24
N ALA A 126 12.91 19.98 8.34
CA ALA A 126 11.74 20.07 9.20
C ALA A 126 11.01 18.71 9.15
N GLU A 127 10.92 18.11 10.31
CA GLU A 127 10.09 16.99 10.70
C GLU A 127 10.72 15.60 10.78
N HIS A 128 10.99 15.31 12.01
CA HIS A 128 10.84 14.07 12.77
C HIS A 128 11.80 12.94 12.48
N SER A 129 12.97 13.08 13.12
CA SER A 129 13.84 11.97 13.49
C SER A 129 13.10 10.98 14.38
N ARG A 130 12.69 9.84 13.84
CA ARG A 130 12.65 8.60 14.59
C ARG A 130 13.44 7.55 13.80
N GLU A 131 14.75 7.63 13.95
CA GLU A 131 15.62 6.50 13.69
C GLU A 131 15.32 5.43 14.74
N THR A 132 14.56 4.43 14.38
CA THR A 132 14.65 3.17 15.12
C THR A 132 15.87 2.43 14.60
N LYS A 133 16.98 2.59 15.33
CA LYS A 133 18.08 1.62 15.27
C LYS A 133 17.53 0.28 15.73
N SER A 134 17.28 -0.62 14.83
CA SER A 134 17.16 -2.03 15.14
C SER A 134 17.85 -2.82 14.03
N GLY A 135 19.09 -3.16 14.31
CA GLY A 135 19.74 -4.23 13.58
C GLY A 135 19.15 -5.56 14.01
N ARG A 136 18.52 -6.26 13.08
CA ARG A 136 18.57 -7.73 12.95
C ARG A 136 17.85 -8.13 11.67
N SER A 137 18.58 -8.85 10.83
CA SER A 137 18.10 -9.42 9.60
C SER A 137 17.13 -10.55 9.88
N GLY A 138 15.85 -10.34 9.58
CA GLY A 138 14.88 -11.41 9.47
C GLY A 138 14.40 -11.49 8.03
N ARG A 139 14.78 -12.56 7.32
CA ARG A 139 14.22 -12.85 6.01
C ARG A 139 12.77 -13.27 6.20
N CYS A 140 11.85 -12.54 5.59
CA CYS A 140 10.52 -13.06 5.34
C CYS A 140 10.68 -14.19 4.30
N GLY A 141 10.48 -15.45 4.74
CA GLY A 141 10.76 -16.63 3.92
C GLY A 141 9.76 -16.70 2.76
N ARG A 142 10.29 -16.73 1.53
CA ARG A 142 9.54 -17.25 0.40
C ARG A 142 9.44 -18.75 0.58
N ARG A 143 8.24 -19.28 0.58
CA ARG A 143 8.03 -20.70 0.31
C ARG A 143 7.86 -20.86 -1.19
N SER A 144 8.76 -21.61 -1.77
CA SER A 144 8.65 -22.19 -3.10
C SER A 144 7.51 -23.18 -3.18
#